data_818ca66eb17965a30e75d92a2cf3f260
#
_entry.id   818ca66eb17965a30e75d92a2cf3f260
#
_cell.length_a   1.000
_cell.length_b   1.000
_cell.length_c   1.000
_cell.angle_alpha   90.00
_cell.angle_beta   90.00
_cell.angle_gamma   90.00
#
_symmetry.space_group_name_H-M   'P 1'
#
loop_
_entity.id
_entity.type
_entity.pdbx_description
1 polymer ?
#
loop_
_entity_poly.entity_id
_entity_poly.type
_entity_poly.pdbx_seq_one_letter_code
_entity_poly.pdbx_strand_id
1 'polypeptide(L)'
;MAEKNLIKIYVDASSAKRVDIIIKHYTDFIGIVDGYTEGLRYMIESEKDSNSHRALGYLGVRVQTGGSTSDPTAKKAIRNVMTREALINCDFSGDVMEGVDRAEEFIRDAYLLRDMRKDYELFNRQLSILGTEKETFEKYLRREKTLIDIAEEQGITYESAQQKIHKIRLRVKKQVVGFMDGKMGGIA
;
A
#
# COMPACT_ATOMS: atom_id res chain seq x y z
N MET A 1 -0.52 -9.88 -15.22
CA MET A 1 -0.23 -8.64 -16.00
C MET A 1 -1.02 -7.39 -15.57
N ALA A 2 -2.11 -7.52 -14.80
CA ALA A 2 -2.93 -6.38 -14.34
C ALA A 2 -2.29 -5.55 -13.20
N GLU A 3 -1.46 -6.15 -12.37
CA GLU A 3 -0.93 -5.52 -11.15
C GLU A 3 0.14 -4.45 -11.41
N LYS A 4 1.05 -4.69 -12.36
CA LYS A 4 2.10 -3.71 -12.70
C LYS A 4 1.57 -2.35 -13.18
N ASN A 5 0.30 -2.29 -13.57
CA ASN A 5 -0.34 -1.08 -14.05
C ASN A 5 -1.02 -0.27 -12.93
N LEU A 6 -1.37 -0.90 -11.78
CA LEU A 6 -2.13 -0.24 -10.71
C LEU A 6 -1.31 0.86 -10.05
N ILE A 7 -0.05 0.58 -9.67
CA ILE A 7 0.82 1.58 -9.02
C ILE A 7 1.05 2.78 -9.94
N LYS A 8 1.38 2.54 -11.22
CA LYS A 8 1.57 3.63 -12.20
C LYS A 8 0.31 4.48 -12.36
N ILE A 9 -0.86 3.82 -12.48
CA ILE A 9 -2.14 4.53 -12.59
C ILE A 9 -2.42 5.35 -11.32
N TYR A 10 -2.05 4.81 -10.15
CA TYR A 10 -2.29 5.48 -8.87
C TYR A 10 -1.44 6.73 -8.69
N VAL A 11 -0.16 6.69 -9.11
CA VAL A 11 0.77 7.84 -9.03
C VAL A 11 0.19 9.06 -9.74
N ASP A 12 -0.26 8.86 -10.98
CA ASP A 12 -0.75 9.94 -11.84
C ASP A 12 -2.22 10.31 -11.59
N ALA A 13 -2.88 9.60 -10.64
CA ALA A 13 -4.30 9.78 -10.41
C ALA A 13 -4.59 10.98 -9.49
N SER A 14 -5.63 11.75 -9.83
CA SER A 14 -6.23 12.72 -8.90
C SER A 14 -6.82 12.01 -7.68
N SER A 15 -6.98 12.73 -6.57
CA SER A 15 -7.58 12.21 -5.33
C SER A 15 -8.91 11.48 -5.59
N ALA A 16 -9.76 12.05 -6.45
CA ALA A 16 -11.03 11.43 -6.83
C ALA A 16 -10.85 10.08 -7.54
N LYS A 17 -9.84 9.95 -8.40
CA LYS A 17 -9.55 8.71 -9.11
C LYS A 17 -8.84 7.68 -8.21
N ARG A 18 -8.01 8.13 -7.27
CA ARG A 18 -7.42 7.27 -6.23
C ARG A 18 -8.49 6.59 -5.39
N VAL A 19 -9.52 7.34 -4.95
CA VAL A 19 -10.67 6.78 -4.23
C VAL A 19 -11.42 5.76 -5.08
N ASP A 20 -11.64 6.02 -6.39
CA ASP A 20 -12.28 5.04 -7.28
C ASP A 20 -11.46 3.75 -7.42
N ILE A 21 -10.12 3.87 -7.44
CA ILE A 21 -9.21 2.71 -7.46
C ILE A 21 -9.34 1.92 -6.16
N ILE A 22 -9.34 2.58 -5.00
CA ILE A 22 -9.52 1.93 -3.70
C ILE A 22 -10.85 1.17 -3.66
N ILE A 23 -11.95 1.80 -4.07
CA ILE A 23 -13.28 1.16 -4.12
C ILE A 23 -13.27 -0.07 -5.04
N LYS A 24 -12.66 0.04 -6.22
CA LYS A 24 -12.60 -1.06 -7.20
C LYS A 24 -11.80 -2.26 -6.69
N HIS A 25 -10.72 -2.00 -5.96
CA HIS A 25 -9.77 -3.00 -5.45
C HIS A 25 -9.85 -3.17 -3.94
N TYR A 26 -10.98 -2.85 -3.33
CA TYR A 26 -11.12 -2.74 -1.87
C TYR A 26 -10.60 -3.98 -1.11
N THR A 27 -10.89 -5.17 -1.58
CA THR A 27 -10.47 -6.43 -0.97
C THR A 27 -8.97 -6.70 -1.11
N ASP A 28 -8.39 -6.30 -2.23
CA ASP A 28 -7.04 -6.72 -2.61
C ASP A 28 -6.03 -5.57 -2.46
N PHE A 29 -6.52 -4.35 -2.23
CA PHE A 29 -5.70 -3.13 -2.28
C PHE A 29 -4.49 -3.18 -1.34
N ILE A 30 -4.71 -3.56 -0.07
CA ILE A 30 -3.59 -3.67 0.89
C ILE A 30 -2.66 -4.83 0.54
N GLY A 31 -3.20 -5.97 0.09
CA GLY A 31 -2.38 -7.09 -0.38
C GLY A 31 -1.47 -6.71 -1.55
N ILE A 32 -1.97 -5.88 -2.47
CA ILE A 32 -1.17 -5.33 -3.58
C ILE A 32 -0.06 -4.43 -3.03
N VAL A 33 -0.38 -3.50 -2.13
CA VAL A 33 0.62 -2.59 -1.53
C VAL A 33 1.69 -3.37 -0.75
N ASP A 34 1.29 -4.40 0.01
CA ASP A 34 2.21 -5.27 0.75
C ASP A 34 3.12 -6.06 -0.20
N GLY A 35 2.55 -6.61 -1.28
CA GLY A 35 3.32 -7.33 -2.29
C GLY A 35 4.39 -6.45 -2.95
N TYR A 36 4.07 -5.19 -3.25
CA TYR A 36 5.05 -4.24 -3.78
C TYR A 36 6.10 -3.84 -2.73
N THR A 37 5.72 -3.71 -1.46
CA THR A 37 6.67 -3.44 -0.36
C THR A 37 7.69 -4.57 -0.23
N GLU A 38 7.24 -5.82 -0.31
CA GLU A 38 8.14 -6.99 -0.29
C GLU A 38 9.01 -7.08 -1.55
N GLY A 39 8.46 -6.74 -2.72
CA GLY A 39 9.24 -6.64 -3.97
C GLY A 39 10.34 -5.59 -3.88
N LEU A 40 10.03 -4.42 -3.31
CA LEU A 40 10.99 -3.34 -3.09
C LEU A 40 12.09 -3.76 -2.11
N ARG A 41 11.73 -4.40 -0.99
CA ARG A 41 12.70 -5.00 -0.06
C ARG A 41 13.65 -5.95 -0.77
N TYR A 42 13.10 -6.87 -1.58
CA TYR A 42 13.91 -7.83 -2.32
C TYR A 42 14.90 -7.14 -3.28
N MET A 43 14.48 -6.09 -3.99
CA MET A 43 15.36 -5.33 -4.89
C MET A 43 16.50 -4.65 -4.13
N ILE A 44 16.22 -4.03 -2.99
CA ILE A 44 17.22 -3.40 -2.13
C ILE A 44 18.26 -4.42 -1.65
N GLU A 45 17.82 -5.55 -1.11
CA GLU A 45 18.73 -6.58 -0.61
C GLU A 45 19.55 -7.23 -1.73
N SER A 46 18.95 -7.46 -2.90
CA SER A 46 19.65 -8.00 -4.07
C SER A 46 20.75 -7.04 -4.57
N GLU A 47 20.48 -5.73 -4.56
CA GLU A 47 21.46 -4.73 -4.97
C GLU A 47 22.62 -4.62 -3.98
N LYS A 48 22.34 -4.64 -2.67
CA LYS A 48 23.36 -4.70 -1.62
C LYS A 48 24.26 -5.93 -1.73
N ASP A 49 23.65 -7.11 -1.92
CA ASP A 49 24.39 -8.35 -2.08
C ASP A 49 25.30 -8.28 -3.34
N SER A 50 24.79 -7.77 -4.46
CA SER A 50 25.54 -7.59 -5.69
C SER A 50 26.72 -6.63 -5.54
N ASN A 51 26.50 -5.48 -4.88
CA ASN A 51 27.54 -4.48 -4.67
C ASN A 51 28.61 -4.97 -3.69
N SER A 52 28.22 -5.71 -2.65
CA SER A 52 29.15 -6.36 -1.73
C SER A 52 30.05 -7.36 -2.42
N HIS A 53 29.50 -8.17 -3.36
CA HIS A 53 30.30 -9.12 -4.15
C HIS A 53 31.26 -8.41 -5.10
N ARG A 54 30.87 -7.29 -5.72
CA ARG A 54 31.76 -6.48 -6.57
C ARG A 54 32.94 -5.92 -5.77
N ALA A 55 32.68 -5.37 -4.58
CA ALA A 55 33.71 -4.84 -3.70
C ALA A 55 34.72 -5.92 -3.27
N LEU A 56 34.25 -7.12 -2.92
CA LEU A 56 35.12 -8.24 -2.55
C LEU A 56 35.94 -8.79 -3.73
N GLY A 57 35.33 -8.83 -4.93
CA GLY A 57 36.00 -9.31 -6.16
C GLY A 57 37.14 -8.38 -6.62
N TYR A 58 37.00 -7.07 -6.39
CA TYR A 58 38.04 -6.08 -6.71
C TYR A 58 39.27 -6.17 -5.79
N LEU A 59 39.07 -6.62 -4.54
CA LEU A 59 40.16 -6.74 -3.56
C LEU A 59 41.02 -8.00 -3.72
N GLY A 60 40.63 -8.96 -4.55
CA GLY A 60 41.45 -10.15 -4.90
C GLY A 60 41.82 -11.05 -3.71
N VAL A 61 41.34 -10.80 -2.52
CA VAL A 61 41.76 -11.48 -1.29
C VAL A 61 40.52 -12.05 -0.59
N ARG A 62 40.37 -13.39 -0.61
CA ARG A 62 39.54 -14.08 0.37
C ARG A 62 40.26 -14.04 1.73
N VAL A 63 40.04 -13.01 2.50
CA VAL A 63 40.44 -13.03 3.91
C VAL A 63 39.47 -13.95 4.63
N GLN A 64 39.87 -15.17 4.91
CA GLN A 64 39.24 -15.96 5.97
C GLN A 64 39.56 -15.27 7.28
N THR A 65 38.74 -14.33 7.71
CA THR A 65 38.77 -13.82 9.07
C THR A 65 38.25 -14.93 9.99
N GLY A 66 39.16 -15.71 10.53
CA GLY A 66 38.87 -16.63 11.61
C GLY A 66 38.38 -15.82 12.80
N GLY A 67 37.31 -16.26 13.44
CA GLY A 67 36.97 -15.89 14.80
C GLY A 67 35.77 -14.99 15.06
N SER A 68 34.81 -14.81 14.15
CA SER A 68 33.52 -14.25 14.53
C SER A 68 32.42 -15.33 14.47
N THR A 69 31.93 -15.72 15.62
CA THR A 69 30.77 -16.61 15.84
C THR A 69 29.44 -15.99 15.39
N SER A 70 29.46 -15.04 14.49
CA SER A 70 28.26 -14.37 13.99
C SER A 70 27.67 -15.17 12.83
N ASP A 71 26.54 -15.79 13.08
CA ASP A 71 25.76 -16.51 12.06
C ASP A 71 25.36 -15.56 10.90
N PRO A 72 25.90 -15.78 9.68
CA PRO A 72 25.57 -14.93 8.54
C PRO A 72 24.10 -14.99 8.17
N THR A 73 23.42 -16.11 8.45
CA THR A 73 21.98 -16.28 8.21
C THR A 73 21.16 -15.42 9.16
N ALA A 74 21.53 -15.39 10.46
CA ALA A 74 20.88 -14.52 11.43
C ALA A 74 21.07 -13.04 11.11
N LYS A 75 22.28 -12.63 10.70
CA LYS A 75 22.53 -11.24 10.25
C LYS A 75 21.67 -10.85 9.05
N LYS A 76 21.54 -11.76 8.07
CA LYS A 76 20.70 -11.51 6.88
C LYS A 76 19.23 -11.41 7.27
N ALA A 77 18.73 -12.26 8.18
CA ALA A 77 17.37 -12.21 8.67
C ALA A 77 17.06 -10.88 9.37
N ILE A 78 17.94 -10.43 10.27
CA ILE A 78 17.80 -9.14 10.96
C ILE A 78 17.76 -7.98 9.96
N ARG A 79 18.69 -7.95 9.00
CA ARG A 79 18.72 -6.93 7.95
C ARG A 79 17.42 -6.87 7.15
N ASN A 80 16.89 -8.03 6.75
CA ASN A 80 15.62 -8.12 6.05
C ASN A 80 14.46 -7.51 6.82
N VAL A 81 14.40 -7.76 8.14
CA VAL A 81 13.39 -7.18 9.02
C VAL A 81 13.56 -5.66 9.10
N MET A 82 14.80 -5.18 9.33
CA MET A 82 15.09 -3.75 9.41
C MET A 82 14.73 -3.02 8.10
N THR A 83 15.12 -3.58 6.94
CA THR A 83 14.77 -3.01 5.63
C THR A 83 13.26 -2.96 5.44
N ARG A 84 12.53 -4.02 5.82
CA ARG A 84 11.07 -4.05 5.73
C ARG A 84 10.40 -2.99 6.62
N GLU A 85 10.85 -2.85 7.86
CA GLU A 85 10.34 -1.84 8.80
C GLU A 85 10.64 -0.42 8.30
N ALA A 86 11.84 -0.18 7.78
CA ALA A 86 12.22 1.10 7.19
C ALA A 86 11.31 1.47 6.01
N LEU A 87 10.98 0.52 5.14
CA LEU A 87 10.07 0.73 4.01
C LEU A 87 8.64 1.06 4.47
N ILE A 88 8.14 0.35 5.48
CA ILE A 88 6.77 0.56 6.01
C ILE A 88 6.67 1.93 6.69
N ASN A 89 7.67 2.28 7.51
CA ASN A 89 7.68 3.51 8.29
C ASN A 89 8.23 4.71 7.49
N CYS A 90 8.83 4.46 6.31
CA CYS A 90 9.62 5.44 5.56
C CYS A 90 10.69 6.12 6.44
N ASP A 91 11.33 5.32 7.29
CA ASP A 91 12.46 5.73 8.11
C ASP A 91 13.74 5.09 7.55
N PHE A 92 14.50 5.87 6.80
CA PHE A 92 15.74 5.46 6.14
C PHE A 92 16.97 5.99 6.87
N SER A 93 16.84 6.31 8.17
CA SER A 93 17.95 6.65 9.02
C SER A 93 18.91 5.46 9.19
N GLY A 94 20.18 5.74 9.45
CA GLY A 94 21.21 4.71 9.61
C GLY A 94 21.67 4.12 8.26
N ASP A 95 22.01 2.84 8.27
CA ASP A 95 22.67 2.13 7.17
C ASP A 95 21.70 1.34 6.24
N VAL A 96 20.38 1.58 6.40
CA VAL A 96 19.35 0.82 5.65
C VAL A 96 19.55 0.92 4.14
N MET A 97 20.03 2.07 3.63
CA MET A 97 20.29 2.30 2.21
C MET A 97 21.78 2.27 1.84
N GLU A 98 22.65 1.94 2.78
CA GLU A 98 24.08 1.81 2.50
C GLU A 98 24.36 0.69 1.49
N GLY A 99 25.20 1.01 0.49
CA GLY A 99 25.52 0.07 -0.58
C GLY A 99 24.41 -0.14 -1.63
N VAL A 100 23.40 0.75 -1.68
CA VAL A 100 22.33 0.76 -2.68
C VAL A 100 22.54 1.92 -3.64
N ASP A 101 22.79 1.62 -4.93
CA ASP A 101 23.05 2.66 -5.96
C ASP A 101 21.77 3.46 -6.29
N ARG A 102 20.60 2.79 -6.27
CA ARG A 102 19.28 3.38 -6.57
C ARG A 102 18.49 3.78 -5.33
N ALA A 103 19.18 4.14 -4.23
CA ALA A 103 18.55 4.47 -2.95
C ALA A 103 17.43 5.51 -3.08
N GLU A 104 17.65 6.61 -3.82
CA GLU A 104 16.66 7.68 -4.00
C GLU A 104 15.40 7.20 -4.73
N GLU A 105 15.55 6.30 -5.71
CA GLU A 105 14.42 5.70 -6.43
C GLU A 105 13.58 4.85 -5.47
N PHE A 106 14.22 3.98 -4.72
CA PHE A 106 13.56 3.09 -3.77
C PHE A 106 12.89 3.85 -2.61
N ILE A 107 13.50 4.94 -2.15
CA ILE A 107 12.91 5.82 -1.14
C ILE A 107 11.63 6.47 -1.67
N ARG A 108 11.63 6.97 -2.91
CA ARG A 108 10.43 7.53 -3.55
C ARG A 108 9.30 6.50 -3.67
N ASP A 109 9.65 5.29 -4.08
CA ASP A 109 8.68 4.20 -4.20
C ASP A 109 8.10 3.82 -2.84
N ALA A 110 8.92 3.78 -1.78
CA ALA A 110 8.46 3.54 -0.41
C ALA A 110 7.49 4.62 0.08
N TYR A 111 7.78 5.90 -0.17
CA TYR A 111 6.86 7.00 0.16
C TYR A 111 5.52 6.85 -0.56
N LEU A 112 5.54 6.46 -1.84
CA LEU A 112 4.33 6.21 -2.61
C LEU A 112 3.49 5.07 -1.99
N LEU A 113 4.11 3.94 -1.67
CA LEU A 113 3.42 2.79 -1.06
C LEU A 113 2.83 3.16 0.32
N ARG A 114 3.56 3.96 1.11
CA ARG A 114 3.06 4.52 2.37
C ARG A 114 1.83 5.40 2.15
N ASP A 115 1.86 6.27 1.15
CA ASP A 115 0.76 7.19 0.88
C ASP A 115 -0.48 6.41 0.37
N MET A 116 -0.29 5.38 -0.46
CA MET A 116 -1.37 4.46 -0.84
C MET A 116 -2.02 3.79 0.37
N ARG A 117 -1.22 3.36 1.35
CA ARG A 117 -1.70 2.74 2.60
C ARG A 117 -2.49 3.74 3.44
N LYS A 118 -1.97 4.97 3.58
CA LYS A 118 -2.66 6.07 4.27
C LYS A 118 -3.99 6.44 3.63
N ASP A 119 -4.04 6.49 2.30
CA ASP A 119 -5.26 6.78 1.54
C ASP A 119 -6.32 5.69 1.78
N TYR A 120 -5.92 4.41 1.82
CA TYR A 120 -6.81 3.30 2.14
C TYR A 120 -7.31 3.35 3.61
N GLU A 121 -6.43 3.66 4.55
CA GLU A 121 -6.81 3.84 5.95
C GLU A 121 -7.78 5.01 6.14
N LEU A 122 -7.51 6.13 5.48
CA LEU A 122 -8.41 7.29 5.47
C LEU A 122 -9.78 6.90 4.94
N PHE A 123 -9.83 6.18 3.80
CA PHE A 123 -11.08 5.68 3.24
C PHE A 123 -11.84 4.82 4.25
N ASN A 124 -11.18 3.86 4.89
CA ASN A 124 -11.82 2.99 5.89
C ASN A 124 -12.33 3.76 7.10
N ARG A 125 -11.58 4.75 7.59
CA ARG A 125 -12.04 5.62 8.70
C ARG A 125 -13.28 6.40 8.31
N GLN A 126 -13.37 6.87 7.07
CA GLN A 126 -14.53 7.59 6.58
C GLN A 126 -15.79 6.72 6.41
N LEU A 127 -15.65 5.39 6.30
CA LEU A 127 -16.83 4.51 6.32
C LEU A 127 -17.63 4.60 7.62
N SER A 128 -17.00 5.02 8.73
CA SER A 128 -17.71 5.20 10.02
C SER A 128 -18.84 6.24 9.99
N ILE A 129 -18.78 7.22 9.07
CA ILE A 129 -19.82 8.24 8.91
C ILE A 129 -21.16 7.69 8.38
N LEU A 130 -21.12 6.48 7.81
CA LEU A 130 -22.30 5.88 7.18
C LEU A 130 -23.31 5.36 8.23
N GLY A 131 -22.93 5.28 9.50
CA GLY A 131 -23.81 4.75 10.56
C GLY A 131 -24.34 3.36 10.22
N THR A 132 -25.66 3.22 10.15
CA THR A 132 -26.35 1.95 9.87
C THR A 132 -26.11 1.42 8.43
N GLU A 133 -25.73 2.28 7.49
CA GLU A 133 -25.45 1.89 6.10
C GLU A 133 -24.05 1.28 5.93
N LYS A 134 -23.16 1.44 6.93
CA LYS A 134 -21.75 1.00 6.87
C LYS A 134 -21.64 -0.48 6.54
N GLU A 135 -22.29 -1.33 7.32
CA GLU A 135 -22.19 -2.79 7.17
C GLU A 135 -22.61 -3.25 5.78
N THR A 136 -23.75 -2.74 5.27
CA THR A 136 -24.23 -3.07 3.93
C THR A 136 -23.24 -2.65 2.86
N PHE A 137 -22.68 -1.44 2.99
CA PHE A 137 -21.72 -0.92 2.02
C PHE A 137 -20.38 -1.67 2.06
N GLU A 138 -19.86 -2.01 3.25
CA GLU A 138 -18.64 -2.83 3.40
C GLU A 138 -18.82 -4.22 2.79
N LYS A 139 -19.95 -4.90 3.03
CA LYS A 139 -20.24 -6.20 2.42
C LYS A 139 -20.31 -6.11 0.88
N TYR A 140 -20.86 -5.00 0.37
CA TYR A 140 -20.87 -4.73 -1.06
C TYR A 140 -19.45 -4.52 -1.61
N LEU A 141 -18.62 -3.72 -0.94
CA LEU A 141 -17.22 -3.49 -1.32
C LEU A 141 -16.39 -4.78 -1.31
N ARG A 142 -16.64 -5.65 -0.34
CA ARG A 142 -15.99 -6.97 -0.22
C ARG A 142 -16.54 -8.02 -1.17
N ARG A 143 -17.56 -7.67 -1.97
CA ARG A 143 -18.26 -8.58 -2.87
C ARG A 143 -18.96 -9.76 -2.15
N GLU A 144 -19.23 -9.61 -0.86
CA GLU A 144 -20.00 -10.56 -0.06
C GLU A 144 -21.51 -10.44 -0.34
N LYS A 145 -21.96 -9.27 -0.83
CA LYS A 145 -23.34 -9.00 -1.26
C LYS A 145 -23.36 -8.32 -2.61
N THR A 146 -24.29 -8.77 -3.44
CA THR A 146 -24.63 -8.11 -4.70
C THR A 146 -25.72 -7.06 -4.50
N LEU A 147 -26.02 -6.26 -5.53
CA LEU A 147 -27.17 -5.34 -5.50
C LEU A 147 -28.51 -6.08 -5.40
N ILE A 148 -28.59 -7.31 -5.89
CA ILE A 148 -29.79 -8.15 -5.79
C ILE A 148 -30.00 -8.54 -4.32
N ASP A 149 -28.96 -9.03 -3.64
CA ASP A 149 -29.05 -9.44 -2.23
C ASP A 149 -29.46 -8.26 -1.34
N ILE A 150 -28.94 -7.06 -1.63
CA ILE A 150 -29.29 -5.83 -0.90
C ILE A 150 -30.75 -5.44 -1.15
N ALA A 151 -31.22 -5.58 -2.37
CA ALA A 151 -32.61 -5.28 -2.74
C ALA A 151 -33.57 -6.23 -2.00
N GLU A 152 -33.30 -7.52 -2.01
CA GLU A 152 -34.12 -8.53 -1.34
C GLU A 152 -34.15 -8.34 0.18
N GLU A 153 -32.99 -8.15 0.83
CA GLU A 153 -32.91 -7.95 2.27
C GLU A 153 -33.66 -6.70 2.75
N GLN A 154 -33.68 -5.66 1.93
CA GLN A 154 -34.29 -4.37 2.32
C GLN A 154 -35.71 -4.22 1.78
N GLY A 155 -36.23 -5.20 1.02
CA GLY A 155 -37.56 -5.13 0.43
C GLY A 155 -37.71 -3.99 -0.57
N ILE A 156 -36.66 -3.64 -1.33
CA ILE A 156 -36.64 -2.56 -2.31
C ILE A 156 -36.36 -3.08 -3.71
N THR A 157 -36.57 -2.27 -4.74
CA THR A 157 -36.23 -2.65 -6.11
C THR A 157 -34.73 -2.62 -6.33
N TYR A 158 -34.26 -3.36 -7.35
CA TYR A 158 -32.85 -3.36 -7.77
C TYR A 158 -32.33 -1.94 -8.07
N GLU A 159 -33.12 -1.14 -8.79
CA GLU A 159 -32.78 0.25 -9.12
C GLU A 159 -32.63 1.12 -7.86
N SER A 160 -33.49 0.89 -6.86
CA SER A 160 -33.42 1.59 -5.58
C SER A 160 -32.14 1.20 -4.81
N ALA A 161 -31.78 -0.09 -4.80
CA ALA A 161 -30.53 -0.57 -4.20
C ALA A 161 -29.31 0.02 -4.93
N GLN A 162 -29.31 0.05 -6.26
CA GLN A 162 -28.24 0.67 -7.06
C GLN A 162 -28.09 2.16 -6.76
N GLN A 163 -29.19 2.92 -6.71
CA GLN A 163 -29.17 4.34 -6.38
C GLN A 163 -28.67 4.57 -4.94
N LYS A 164 -29.06 3.72 -4.00
CA LYS A 164 -28.61 3.80 -2.61
C LYS A 164 -27.11 3.62 -2.51
N ILE A 165 -26.55 2.56 -3.09
CA ILE A 165 -25.12 2.29 -3.10
C ILE A 165 -24.36 3.41 -3.81
N HIS A 166 -24.88 3.93 -4.92
CA HIS A 166 -24.28 5.06 -5.63
C HIS A 166 -24.23 6.33 -4.75
N LYS A 167 -25.30 6.68 -4.06
CA LYS A 167 -25.33 7.84 -3.13
C LYS A 167 -24.34 7.69 -1.98
N ILE A 168 -24.25 6.48 -1.40
CA ILE A 168 -23.28 6.18 -0.34
C ILE A 168 -21.84 6.36 -0.87
N ARG A 169 -21.54 5.78 -2.03
CA ARG A 169 -20.24 5.92 -2.68
C ARG A 169 -19.86 7.38 -2.91
N LEU A 170 -20.78 8.21 -3.42
CA LEU A 170 -20.54 9.63 -3.66
C LEU A 170 -20.27 10.39 -2.34
N ARG A 171 -21.02 10.08 -1.27
CA ARG A 171 -20.84 10.70 0.06
C ARG A 171 -19.46 10.42 0.62
N VAL A 172 -19.06 9.14 0.68
CA VAL A 172 -17.75 8.74 1.16
C VAL A 172 -16.64 9.33 0.30
N LYS A 173 -16.77 9.23 -1.03
CA LYS A 173 -15.81 9.78 -1.97
C LYS A 173 -15.60 11.29 -1.77
N LYS A 174 -16.68 12.08 -1.64
CA LYS A 174 -16.60 13.53 -1.43
C LYS A 174 -15.78 13.86 -0.18
N GLN A 175 -15.97 13.13 0.90
CA GLN A 175 -15.27 13.38 2.16
C GLN A 175 -13.81 12.97 2.09
N VAL A 176 -13.51 11.75 1.59
CA VAL A 176 -12.14 11.27 1.44
C VAL A 176 -11.34 12.21 0.56
N VAL A 177 -11.89 12.62 -0.60
CA VAL A 177 -11.25 13.56 -1.52
C VAL A 177 -11.01 14.92 -0.81
N GLY A 178 -11.99 15.41 -0.03
CA GLY A 178 -11.81 16.64 0.72
C GLY A 178 -10.60 16.59 1.66
N PHE A 179 -10.42 15.48 2.38
CA PHE A 179 -9.24 15.30 3.25
C PHE A 179 -7.94 15.13 2.46
N MET A 180 -7.94 14.36 1.37
CA MET A 180 -6.76 14.17 0.51
C MET A 180 -6.28 15.50 -0.10
N ASP A 181 -7.23 16.39 -0.45
CA ASP A 181 -6.93 17.70 -1.04
C ASP A 181 -6.65 18.80 0.02
N GLY A 182 -6.60 18.44 1.32
CA GLY A 182 -6.39 19.39 2.41
C GLY A 182 -7.55 20.37 2.64
N LYS A 183 -8.74 20.07 2.11
CA LYS A 183 -9.93 20.90 2.25
C LYS A 183 -10.77 20.42 3.43
N MET A 184 -10.45 20.88 4.63
CA MET A 184 -11.22 20.56 5.85
C MET A 184 -12.57 21.29 5.95
N GLY A 185 -13.04 21.90 4.90
CA GLY A 185 -14.21 22.79 4.94
C GLY A 185 -15.30 22.41 3.96
N GLY A 186 -15.97 21.31 4.18
CA GLY A 186 -17.18 20.91 3.45
C GLY A 186 -18.34 20.52 4.36
N ILE A 187 -18.34 21.01 5.61
CA ILE A 187 -19.48 20.96 6.52
C ILE A 187 -20.08 22.36 6.53
N ALA A 188 -20.87 22.67 5.53
CA ALA A 188 -21.87 23.72 5.49
C ALA A 188 -23.09 23.16 4.74
#